data_eea2045d00fb76b9c757c5519cb14a99
#
_entry.id   eea2045d00fb76b9c757c5519cb14a99
#
_cell.length_a   1.000
_cell.length_b   1.000
_cell.length_c   1.000
_cell.angle_alpha   90.00
_cell.angle_beta   90.00
_cell.angle_gamma   90.00
#
_symmetry.space_group_name_H-M   'P 1'
#
loop_
_entity.id
_entity.type
_entity.pdbx_description
1 polymer ?
#
loop_
_entity_poly.entity_id
_entity_poly.type
_entity_poly.pdbx_seq_one_letter_code
_entity_poly.pdbx_strand_id
1 'polypeptide(L)'
;MASSIFWYDYETTGINPRCDRPLQVAGIRTDEALNEIGEPLNLYCRPADDILPHPMACLITGITPSRLLEQGLSEAEFTTRLHAELATPGTCTAGYNNLRFDDEMTRYTLYRNFFDPYAREWQSGNSRWDLIDLMRCVYALRPEGIEWPLEEGRVSLKLERLTAANGIEHGQAHDALSDVRATIALARLVREKQRKLYDYLFDLRSKARVQERIQLLQPLLHVSGRFSAERSYVAVVLPLAWHPLNKNALIVCDLQADPQPLLEESADTLRQRLYTRRDQLAEGELPVPLKLLHINRCPVVAPLSVLRDEDRQRLNLDLPACEARSALLQQQATLWQDKLAQIYAKEPFNTSADPEQQLYDGFISPRDRDLCTKVRQAEPEQLGKQSWPFADERLPELLFRYRARNFPQTLSAEDRQQWQLFCRQRLLDASLGAPNTLESFRQGLVEAGQSISPAQQRLLMEWREYAEQLEQRIGLDTSAD
;
A
#
# COMPACT_ATOMS: atom_id res chain seq x y z
N MET A 1 24.44 -12.86 -6.49
CA MET A 1 23.55 -12.73 -7.66
C MET A 1 23.51 -11.26 -8.04
N ALA A 2 23.32 -10.93 -9.31
CA ALA A 2 23.18 -9.54 -9.72
C ALA A 2 21.88 -8.95 -9.12
N SER A 3 21.94 -7.72 -8.65
CA SER A 3 20.77 -6.96 -8.16
C SER A 3 19.83 -6.69 -9.33
N SER A 4 18.52 -6.86 -9.12
CA SER A 4 17.49 -6.57 -10.12
C SER A 4 16.33 -5.82 -9.51
N ILE A 5 15.56 -5.14 -10.35
CA ILE A 5 14.32 -4.45 -9.93
C ILE A 5 13.16 -5.20 -10.54
N PHE A 6 12.18 -5.58 -9.72
CA PHE A 6 10.91 -6.15 -10.17
C PHE A 6 9.82 -5.08 -10.01
N TRP A 7 9.43 -4.51 -11.13
CA TRP A 7 8.37 -3.51 -11.24
C TRP A 7 7.05 -4.24 -11.34
N TYR A 8 6.06 -3.87 -10.52
CA TYR A 8 4.78 -4.54 -10.52
C TYR A 8 3.64 -3.59 -10.16
N ASP A 9 2.45 -3.96 -10.59
CA ASP A 9 1.22 -3.23 -10.39
C ASP A 9 0.04 -4.22 -10.29
N TYR A 10 -0.99 -3.86 -9.53
CA TYR A 10 -2.19 -4.66 -9.35
C TYR A 10 -3.43 -3.98 -9.88
N GLU A 11 -4.31 -4.79 -10.50
CA GLU A 11 -5.74 -4.48 -10.59
C GLU A 11 -6.48 -5.26 -9.52
N THR A 12 -7.42 -4.60 -8.81
CA THR A 12 -8.03 -5.13 -7.59
C THR A 12 -9.54 -4.95 -7.56
N THR A 13 -10.21 -5.67 -6.65
CA THR A 13 -11.67 -5.55 -6.44
C THR A 13 -12.09 -4.22 -5.82
N GLY A 14 -11.15 -3.41 -5.30
CA GLY A 14 -11.39 -2.13 -4.67
C GLY A 14 -10.12 -1.56 -4.06
N ILE A 15 -10.24 -0.53 -3.24
CA ILE A 15 -9.12 0.30 -2.76
C ILE A 15 -8.64 -0.02 -1.33
N ASN A 16 -9.23 -1.00 -0.66
CA ASN A 16 -8.86 -1.38 0.70
C ASN A 16 -8.12 -2.72 0.75
N PRO A 17 -6.78 -2.75 0.83
CA PRO A 17 -6.00 -3.98 0.82
C PRO A 17 -6.35 -4.99 1.92
N ARG A 18 -6.99 -4.55 3.01
CA ARG A 18 -7.38 -5.44 4.12
C ARG A 18 -8.47 -6.42 3.74
N CYS A 19 -9.41 -6.00 2.90
CA CYS A 19 -10.58 -6.80 2.53
C CYS A 19 -10.71 -7.05 1.02
N ASP A 20 -10.14 -6.17 0.19
CA ASP A 20 -10.13 -6.36 -1.26
C ASP A 20 -9.16 -7.46 -1.72
N ARG A 21 -9.31 -7.89 -2.96
CA ARG A 21 -8.56 -9.00 -3.55
C ARG A 21 -7.91 -8.57 -4.88
N PRO A 22 -6.79 -9.21 -5.25
CA PRO A 22 -6.24 -9.05 -6.59
C PRO A 22 -7.18 -9.63 -7.64
N LEU A 23 -7.30 -8.92 -8.77
CA LEU A 23 -7.90 -9.42 -10.01
C LEU A 23 -6.83 -9.73 -11.05
N GLN A 24 -5.80 -8.88 -11.12
CA GLN A 24 -4.63 -9.04 -11.98
C GLN A 24 -3.39 -8.55 -11.25
N VAL A 25 -2.25 -9.13 -11.56
CA VAL A 25 -0.93 -8.55 -11.29
C VAL A 25 -0.09 -8.63 -12.55
N ALA A 26 0.55 -7.54 -12.89
CA ALA A 26 1.60 -7.55 -13.91
C ALA A 26 2.95 -7.19 -13.29
N GLY A 27 4.02 -7.71 -13.86
CA GLY A 27 5.36 -7.40 -13.41
C GLY A 27 6.40 -7.55 -14.51
N ILE A 28 7.41 -6.68 -14.47
CA ILE A 28 8.56 -6.70 -15.38
C ILE A 28 9.83 -6.61 -14.55
N ARG A 29 10.77 -7.52 -14.81
CA ARG A 29 12.08 -7.48 -14.17
C ARG A 29 13.05 -6.67 -15.03
N THR A 30 13.83 -5.80 -14.40
CA THR A 30 14.91 -5.07 -15.05
C THR A 30 16.24 -5.23 -14.30
N ASP A 31 17.35 -4.95 -14.98
CA ASP A 31 18.61 -4.64 -14.33
C ASP A 31 18.55 -3.23 -13.68
N GLU A 32 19.61 -2.83 -12.97
CA GLU A 32 19.70 -1.47 -12.38
C GLU A 32 19.88 -0.37 -13.45
N ALA A 33 20.20 -0.75 -14.71
CA ALA A 33 20.20 0.18 -15.84
C ALA A 33 18.82 0.36 -16.47
N LEU A 34 17.80 -0.34 -15.94
CA LEU A 34 16.40 -0.35 -16.40
C LEU A 34 16.19 -1.07 -17.74
N ASN A 35 17.09 -1.98 -18.12
CA ASN A 35 16.88 -2.89 -19.25
C ASN A 35 16.03 -4.07 -18.78
N GLU A 36 15.02 -4.45 -19.55
CA GLU A 36 14.15 -5.57 -19.25
C GLU A 36 14.92 -6.91 -19.28
N ILE A 37 14.61 -7.79 -18.33
CA ILE A 37 15.22 -9.12 -18.18
C ILE A 37 14.10 -10.17 -18.13
N GLY A 38 14.14 -11.13 -19.05
CA GLY A 38 13.16 -12.22 -19.11
C GLY A 38 11.80 -11.77 -19.64
N GLU A 39 10.82 -12.62 -19.46
CA GLU A 39 9.45 -12.37 -19.92
C GLU A 39 8.63 -11.64 -18.85
N PRO A 40 7.73 -10.73 -19.24
CA PRO A 40 6.81 -10.09 -18.31
C PRO A 40 5.89 -11.11 -17.62
N LEU A 41 5.67 -10.94 -16.32
CA LEU A 41 4.62 -11.63 -15.60
C LEU A 41 3.30 -10.93 -15.86
N ASN A 42 2.24 -11.69 -16.15
CA ASN A 42 0.87 -11.18 -16.22
C ASN A 42 -0.08 -12.29 -15.77
N LEU A 43 -0.65 -12.17 -14.58
CA LEU A 43 -1.48 -13.19 -13.95
C LEU A 43 -2.83 -12.61 -13.58
N TYR A 44 -3.90 -13.36 -13.88
CA TYR A 44 -5.25 -13.09 -13.39
C TYR A 44 -5.57 -13.99 -12.20
N CYS A 45 -6.33 -13.44 -11.24
CA CYS A 45 -6.81 -14.15 -10.05
C CYS A 45 -8.31 -14.39 -10.17
N ARG A 46 -8.75 -15.64 -10.00
CA ARG A 46 -10.17 -15.99 -10.03
C ARG A 46 -10.87 -15.42 -8.79
N PRO A 47 -12.01 -14.74 -8.92
CA PRO A 47 -12.77 -14.27 -7.78
C PRO A 47 -13.28 -15.44 -6.92
N ALA A 48 -13.20 -15.28 -5.60
CA ALA A 48 -13.79 -16.24 -4.66
C ALA A 48 -15.28 -15.96 -4.41
N ASP A 49 -16.03 -16.98 -3.99
CA ASP A 49 -17.48 -16.87 -3.80
C ASP A 49 -17.91 -16.02 -2.58
N ASP A 50 -16.97 -15.55 -1.78
CA ASP A 50 -17.21 -14.71 -0.60
C ASP A 50 -16.94 -13.22 -0.83
N ILE A 51 -16.70 -12.80 -2.09
CA ILE A 51 -16.31 -11.41 -2.43
C ILE A 51 -16.98 -10.97 -3.72
N LEU A 52 -17.46 -9.72 -3.71
CA LEU A 52 -17.85 -8.96 -4.88
C LEU A 52 -16.95 -7.73 -5.03
N PRO A 53 -16.49 -7.38 -6.24
CA PRO A 53 -15.71 -6.19 -6.48
C PRO A 53 -16.56 -4.93 -6.33
N HIS A 54 -15.91 -3.78 -6.11
CA HIS A 54 -16.60 -2.50 -6.20
C HIS A 54 -16.92 -2.18 -7.67
N PRO A 55 -18.18 -1.80 -8.05
CA PRO A 55 -18.54 -1.54 -9.44
C PRO A 55 -17.67 -0.51 -10.14
N MET A 56 -17.22 0.53 -9.43
CA MET A 56 -16.25 1.49 -9.98
C MET A 56 -14.88 0.86 -10.26
N ALA A 57 -14.41 -0.08 -9.43
CA ALA A 57 -13.17 -0.81 -9.72
C ALA A 57 -13.31 -1.65 -10.99
N CYS A 58 -14.47 -2.27 -11.20
CA CYS A 58 -14.74 -2.98 -12.46
C CYS A 58 -14.65 -2.07 -13.68
N LEU A 59 -15.19 -0.84 -13.60
CA LEU A 59 -15.14 0.13 -14.70
C LEU A 59 -13.71 0.64 -14.95
N ILE A 60 -12.94 0.86 -13.89
CA ILE A 60 -11.56 1.35 -13.97
C ILE A 60 -10.66 0.30 -14.60
N THR A 61 -10.69 -0.93 -14.10
CA THR A 61 -9.83 -2.02 -14.57
C THR A 61 -10.26 -2.59 -15.92
N GLY A 62 -11.54 -2.47 -16.27
CA GLY A 62 -12.10 -3.06 -17.48
C GLY A 62 -12.07 -4.61 -17.53
N ILE A 63 -11.76 -5.25 -16.40
CA ILE A 63 -11.63 -6.72 -16.31
C ILE A 63 -13.02 -7.34 -16.20
N THR A 64 -13.33 -8.29 -17.11
CA THR A 64 -14.61 -9.00 -17.11
C THR A 64 -14.55 -10.25 -16.23
N PRO A 65 -15.69 -10.65 -15.61
CA PRO A 65 -15.75 -11.92 -14.89
C PRO A 65 -15.47 -13.13 -15.80
N SER A 66 -15.89 -13.10 -17.07
CA SER A 66 -15.58 -14.15 -18.03
C SER A 66 -14.07 -14.36 -18.19
N ARG A 67 -13.28 -13.28 -18.35
CA ARG A 67 -11.82 -13.36 -18.41
C ARG A 67 -11.22 -13.98 -17.13
N LEU A 68 -11.71 -13.57 -15.96
CA LEU A 68 -11.23 -14.10 -14.69
C LEU A 68 -11.56 -15.58 -14.47
N LEU A 69 -12.70 -16.04 -14.98
CA LEU A 69 -13.11 -17.46 -14.92
C LEU A 69 -12.31 -18.32 -15.90
N GLU A 70 -11.99 -17.81 -17.08
CA GLU A 70 -11.24 -18.54 -18.12
C GLU A 70 -9.73 -18.56 -17.88
N GLN A 71 -9.13 -17.43 -17.47
CA GLN A 71 -7.68 -17.26 -17.38
C GLN A 71 -7.18 -17.16 -15.94
N GLY A 72 -8.08 -16.94 -14.98
CA GLY A 72 -7.72 -16.73 -13.59
C GLY A 72 -7.28 -17.99 -12.87
N LEU A 73 -6.15 -17.88 -12.19
CA LEU A 73 -5.62 -18.88 -11.28
C LEU A 73 -6.39 -18.89 -9.96
N SER A 74 -6.31 -19.96 -9.18
CA SER A 74 -6.67 -19.88 -7.77
C SER A 74 -5.79 -18.86 -7.06
N GLU A 75 -6.29 -18.24 -5.96
CA GLU A 75 -5.47 -17.25 -5.21
C GLU A 75 -4.17 -17.87 -4.68
N ALA A 76 -4.20 -19.16 -4.32
CA ALA A 76 -3.01 -19.89 -3.88
C ALA A 76 -1.95 -20.03 -4.99
N GLU A 77 -2.34 -20.40 -6.19
CA GLU A 77 -1.43 -20.51 -7.33
C GLU A 77 -0.93 -19.14 -7.80
N PHE A 78 -1.83 -18.17 -7.93
CA PHE A 78 -1.50 -16.77 -8.21
C PHE A 78 -0.45 -16.25 -7.24
N THR A 79 -0.68 -16.43 -5.93
CA THR A 79 0.24 -15.99 -4.87
C THR A 79 1.58 -16.69 -4.95
N THR A 80 1.59 -18.00 -5.23
CA THR A 80 2.82 -18.79 -5.35
C THR A 80 3.70 -18.30 -6.50
N ARG A 81 3.10 -18.07 -7.68
CA ARG A 81 3.83 -17.56 -8.85
C ARG A 81 4.38 -16.16 -8.63
N LEU A 82 3.56 -15.27 -8.08
CA LEU A 82 4.00 -13.91 -7.76
C LEU A 82 5.10 -13.91 -6.69
N HIS A 83 4.92 -14.69 -5.61
CA HIS A 83 5.92 -14.78 -4.55
C HIS A 83 7.28 -15.26 -5.06
N ALA A 84 7.32 -16.17 -6.03
CA ALA A 84 8.57 -16.66 -6.63
C ALA A 84 9.39 -15.50 -7.25
N GLU A 85 8.71 -14.55 -7.91
CA GLU A 85 9.35 -13.34 -8.44
C GLU A 85 9.82 -12.39 -7.33
N LEU A 86 8.92 -12.08 -6.38
CA LEU A 86 9.18 -11.12 -5.31
C LEU A 86 10.28 -11.60 -4.34
N ALA A 87 10.38 -12.90 -4.09
CA ALA A 87 11.33 -13.51 -3.17
C ALA A 87 12.69 -13.88 -3.80
N THR A 88 12.84 -13.66 -5.12
CA THR A 88 14.14 -13.87 -5.78
C THR A 88 15.22 -13.03 -5.09
N PRO A 89 16.36 -13.65 -4.66
CA PRO A 89 17.42 -12.95 -3.94
C PRO A 89 17.98 -11.74 -4.68
N GLY A 90 18.19 -10.63 -3.96
CA GLY A 90 18.71 -9.38 -4.52
C GLY A 90 17.66 -8.55 -5.28
N THR A 91 16.36 -8.90 -5.17
CA THR A 91 15.29 -8.16 -5.84
C THR A 91 14.94 -6.89 -5.06
N CYS A 92 14.92 -5.75 -5.76
CA CYS A 92 14.21 -4.55 -5.35
C CYS A 92 12.80 -4.58 -5.96
N THR A 93 11.75 -4.71 -5.16
CA THR A 93 10.38 -4.56 -5.67
C THR A 93 10.01 -3.10 -5.78
N ALA A 94 9.49 -2.67 -6.93
CA ALA A 94 9.19 -1.28 -7.19
C ALA A 94 7.87 -1.12 -7.98
N GLY A 95 7.26 0.05 -7.87
CA GLY A 95 6.04 0.41 -8.59
C GLY A 95 5.73 1.88 -8.45
N TYR A 96 4.53 2.28 -8.82
CA TYR A 96 4.05 3.64 -8.67
C TYR A 96 3.02 3.73 -7.54
N ASN A 97 3.36 4.37 -6.42
CA ASN A 97 2.59 4.40 -5.17
C ASN A 97 2.44 3.03 -4.48
N ASN A 98 3.29 2.08 -4.85
CA ASN A 98 3.21 0.68 -4.42
C ASN A 98 3.39 0.48 -2.92
N LEU A 99 4.23 1.25 -2.22
CA LEU A 99 4.44 1.12 -0.78
C LEU A 99 3.17 1.37 0.06
N ARG A 100 2.17 2.04 -0.51
CA ARG A 100 0.92 2.37 0.18
C ARG A 100 -0.25 1.51 -0.25
N PHE A 101 -0.17 0.86 -1.41
CA PHE A 101 -1.25 0.05 -1.95
C PHE A 101 -0.81 -1.35 -2.33
N ASP A 102 0.02 -1.53 -3.37
CA ASP A 102 0.37 -2.84 -3.91
C ASP A 102 1.14 -3.72 -2.91
N ASP A 103 2.04 -3.12 -2.13
CA ASP A 103 2.75 -3.82 -1.05
C ASP A 103 1.79 -4.28 0.06
N GLU A 104 0.80 -3.46 0.41
CA GLU A 104 -0.21 -3.83 1.40
C GLU A 104 -1.13 -4.94 0.82
N MET A 105 -1.56 -4.82 -0.44
CA MET A 105 -2.31 -5.89 -1.14
C MET A 105 -1.51 -7.20 -1.14
N THR A 106 -0.22 -7.13 -1.48
CA THR A 106 0.68 -8.28 -1.46
C THR A 106 0.79 -8.89 -0.06
N ARG A 107 0.95 -8.07 0.99
CA ARG A 107 1.05 -8.56 2.37
C ARG A 107 -0.19 -9.33 2.81
N TYR A 108 -1.38 -8.77 2.58
CA TYR A 108 -2.64 -9.44 2.92
C TYR A 108 -2.86 -10.69 2.06
N THR A 109 -2.50 -10.67 0.79
CA THR A 109 -2.57 -11.84 -0.09
C THR A 109 -1.62 -12.94 0.36
N LEU A 110 -0.37 -12.62 0.69
CA LEU A 110 0.61 -13.57 1.25
C LEU A 110 0.12 -14.16 2.58
N TYR A 111 -0.38 -13.33 3.48
CA TYR A 111 -0.89 -13.74 4.79
C TYR A 111 -2.04 -14.74 4.66
N ARG A 112 -3.05 -14.46 3.83
CA ARG A 112 -4.18 -15.37 3.58
C ARG A 112 -3.78 -16.69 2.93
N ASN A 113 -2.65 -16.71 2.23
CA ASN A 113 -2.13 -17.87 1.53
C ASN A 113 -0.92 -18.50 2.25
N PHE A 114 -0.79 -18.27 3.56
CA PHE A 114 0.19 -18.91 4.44
C PHE A 114 1.66 -18.63 4.11
N PHE A 115 1.95 -17.56 3.38
CA PHE A 115 3.31 -17.04 3.21
C PHE A 115 3.66 -16.06 4.34
N ASP A 116 4.97 -15.90 4.61
CA ASP A 116 5.44 -14.79 5.44
C ASP A 116 5.21 -13.47 4.68
N PRO A 117 4.35 -12.56 5.20
CA PRO A 117 3.98 -11.36 4.46
C PRO A 117 5.10 -10.33 4.32
N TYR A 118 6.17 -10.44 5.11
CA TYR A 118 7.24 -9.44 5.20
C TYR A 118 8.58 -9.92 4.66
N ALA A 119 8.84 -11.22 4.65
CA ALA A 119 10.16 -11.81 4.34
C ALA A 119 10.72 -11.32 3.00
N ARG A 120 9.88 -11.26 1.96
CA ARG A 120 10.25 -10.81 0.61
C ARG A 120 10.80 -9.37 0.55
N GLU A 121 10.54 -8.55 1.57
CA GLU A 121 10.89 -7.14 1.57
C GLU A 121 12.32 -6.85 2.04
N TRP A 122 12.97 -7.82 2.69
CA TRP A 122 14.26 -7.61 3.34
C TRP A 122 15.17 -8.85 3.37
N GLN A 123 14.64 -10.07 3.26
CA GLN A 123 15.47 -11.27 3.25
C GLN A 123 16.31 -11.35 1.97
N SER A 124 17.43 -12.04 2.05
CA SER A 124 18.30 -12.36 0.90
C SER A 124 18.78 -11.12 0.10
N GLY A 125 18.92 -9.97 0.76
CA GLY A 125 19.32 -8.72 0.12
C GLY A 125 18.21 -7.99 -0.63
N ASN A 126 16.95 -8.40 -0.44
CA ASN A 126 15.79 -7.76 -1.04
C ASN A 126 15.52 -6.39 -0.42
N SER A 127 14.82 -5.57 -1.18
CA SER A 127 14.43 -4.22 -0.79
C SER A 127 13.14 -3.81 -1.51
N ARG A 128 12.64 -2.62 -1.20
CA ARG A 128 11.47 -2.03 -1.86
C ARG A 128 11.79 -0.61 -2.29
N TRP A 129 11.06 -0.09 -3.26
CA TRP A 129 11.16 1.30 -3.68
C TRP A 129 9.84 1.79 -4.28
N ASP A 130 9.60 3.11 -4.22
CA ASP A 130 8.36 3.72 -4.71
C ASP A 130 8.67 4.92 -5.59
N LEU A 131 8.25 4.86 -6.84
CA LEU A 131 8.54 5.90 -7.82
C LEU A 131 7.79 7.21 -7.55
N ILE A 132 6.63 7.17 -6.89
CA ILE A 132 5.89 8.42 -6.61
C ILE A 132 6.65 9.32 -5.63
N ASP A 133 7.40 8.74 -4.67
CA ASP A 133 8.19 9.55 -3.75
C ASP A 133 9.47 10.09 -4.42
N LEU A 134 10.02 9.37 -5.43
CA LEU A 134 11.02 9.93 -6.34
C LEU A 134 10.44 11.14 -7.09
N MET A 135 9.26 11.01 -7.71
CA MET A 135 8.62 12.11 -8.47
C MET A 135 8.34 13.32 -7.58
N ARG A 136 7.86 13.12 -6.35
CA ARG A 136 7.70 14.21 -5.36
C ARG A 136 9.02 14.92 -5.09
N CYS A 137 10.09 14.17 -4.94
CA CYS A 137 11.41 14.75 -4.65
C CYS A 137 12.00 15.48 -5.86
N VAL A 138 11.85 14.94 -7.07
CA VAL A 138 12.27 15.60 -8.31
C VAL A 138 11.51 16.92 -8.47
N TYR A 139 10.19 16.91 -8.34
CA TYR A 139 9.38 18.12 -8.38
C TYR A 139 9.81 19.16 -7.34
N ALA A 140 10.05 18.71 -6.10
CA ALA A 140 10.43 19.60 -5.01
C ALA A 140 11.84 20.20 -5.17
N LEU A 141 12.83 19.43 -5.63
CA LEU A 141 14.24 19.84 -5.54
C LEU A 141 14.94 20.02 -6.89
N ARG A 142 14.51 19.33 -7.94
CA ARG A 142 15.17 19.31 -9.25
C ARG A 142 14.14 19.13 -10.38
N PRO A 143 13.18 20.07 -10.54
CA PRO A 143 12.08 19.92 -11.48
C PRO A 143 12.51 20.00 -12.96
N GLU A 144 13.72 20.44 -13.23
CA GLU A 144 14.17 20.73 -14.59
C GLU A 144 14.29 19.45 -15.45
N GLY A 145 13.84 19.52 -16.70
CA GLY A 145 13.91 18.44 -17.68
C GLY A 145 12.76 17.43 -17.58
N ILE A 146 11.76 17.70 -16.74
CA ILE A 146 10.50 16.97 -16.63
C ILE A 146 9.36 17.94 -16.84
N GLU A 147 8.39 17.58 -17.67
CA GLU A 147 7.15 18.33 -17.85
C GLU A 147 6.13 17.96 -16.75
N TRP A 148 5.68 18.98 -16.03
CA TRP A 148 4.79 18.79 -14.87
C TRP A 148 3.36 19.19 -15.23
N PRO A 149 2.43 18.21 -15.37
CA PRO A 149 1.04 18.50 -15.65
C PRO A 149 0.37 19.19 -14.46
N LEU A 150 -0.52 20.14 -14.77
CA LEU A 150 -1.32 20.84 -13.77
C LEU A 150 -2.79 20.42 -13.87
N GLU A 151 -3.39 20.13 -12.74
CA GLU A 151 -4.84 19.95 -12.58
C GLU A 151 -5.32 20.98 -11.55
N GLU A 152 -6.27 21.83 -11.92
CA GLU A 152 -6.81 22.90 -11.05
C GLU A 152 -5.71 23.81 -10.44
N GLY A 153 -4.66 24.09 -11.21
CA GLY A 153 -3.55 24.94 -10.77
C GLY A 153 -2.53 24.26 -9.84
N ARG A 154 -2.65 22.96 -9.62
CA ARG A 154 -1.72 22.16 -8.81
C ARG A 154 -1.05 21.10 -9.66
N VAL A 155 0.19 20.74 -9.28
CA VAL A 155 0.87 19.64 -9.96
C VAL A 155 0.13 18.32 -9.74
N SER A 156 -0.13 17.63 -10.85
CA SER A 156 -0.67 16.27 -10.83
C SER A 156 0.47 15.27 -10.91
N LEU A 157 0.53 14.37 -9.93
CA LEU A 157 1.48 13.25 -9.92
C LEU A 157 0.81 11.92 -10.30
N LYS A 158 -0.33 11.97 -10.99
CA LYS A 158 -0.95 10.77 -11.55
C LYS A 158 -0.09 10.25 -12.69
N LEU A 159 0.12 8.92 -12.72
CA LEU A 159 1.01 8.27 -13.69
C LEU A 159 0.60 8.62 -15.13
N GLU A 160 -0.68 8.48 -15.46
CA GLU A 160 -1.22 8.75 -16.78
C GLU A 160 -1.05 10.22 -17.23
N ARG A 161 -1.06 11.17 -16.27
CA ARG A 161 -0.85 12.59 -16.56
C ARG A 161 0.62 12.90 -16.79
N LEU A 162 1.49 12.36 -15.93
CA LEU A 162 2.94 12.54 -16.05
C LEU A 162 3.48 11.93 -17.35
N THR A 163 3.04 10.72 -17.69
CA THR A 163 3.47 10.06 -18.94
C THR A 163 3.01 10.83 -20.16
N ALA A 164 1.74 11.27 -20.20
CA ALA A 164 1.21 12.07 -21.30
C ALA A 164 1.97 13.40 -21.46
N ALA A 165 2.23 14.13 -20.37
CA ALA A 165 2.96 15.39 -20.41
C ALA A 165 4.39 15.23 -20.92
N ASN A 166 5.03 14.09 -20.68
CA ASN A 166 6.41 13.82 -21.06
C ASN A 166 6.55 12.99 -22.35
N GLY A 167 5.47 12.80 -23.13
CA GLY A 167 5.50 12.08 -24.39
C GLY A 167 5.84 10.59 -24.25
N ILE A 168 5.59 10.01 -23.08
CA ILE A 168 5.76 8.58 -22.82
C ILE A 168 4.51 7.86 -23.29
N GLU A 169 4.67 6.87 -24.16
CA GLU A 169 3.57 6.01 -24.55
C GLU A 169 3.02 5.27 -23.34
N HIS A 170 1.76 5.49 -23.05
CA HIS A 170 1.01 4.81 -22.02
C HIS A 170 -0.19 4.19 -22.73
N GLY A 171 -0.14 2.89 -22.99
CA GLY A 171 -1.13 2.20 -23.79
C GLY A 171 -2.55 2.36 -23.22
N GLN A 172 -3.17 1.30 -22.80
CA GLN A 172 -4.44 1.38 -22.10
C GLN A 172 -4.16 1.62 -20.60
N ALA A 173 -4.44 2.82 -20.09
CA ALA A 173 -4.37 3.10 -18.67
C ALA A 173 -5.28 2.12 -17.89
N HIS A 174 -4.86 1.69 -16.70
CA HIS A 174 -5.51 0.64 -15.91
C HIS A 174 -5.49 -0.76 -16.58
N ASP A 175 -4.49 -1.03 -17.42
CA ASP A 175 -3.98 -2.37 -17.67
C ASP A 175 -2.65 -2.48 -16.94
N ALA A 176 -2.57 -3.34 -15.93
CA ALA A 176 -1.42 -3.41 -15.04
C ALA A 176 -0.07 -3.53 -15.78
N LEU A 177 -0.01 -4.24 -16.90
CA LEU A 177 1.24 -4.37 -17.68
C LEU A 177 1.61 -3.05 -18.39
N SER A 178 0.61 -2.30 -18.86
CA SER A 178 0.80 -0.97 -19.45
C SER A 178 1.31 0.02 -18.39
N ASP A 179 0.74 -0.02 -17.18
CA ASP A 179 1.12 0.86 -16.06
C ASP A 179 2.54 0.55 -15.56
N VAL A 180 2.94 -0.73 -15.52
CA VAL A 180 4.33 -1.13 -15.23
C VAL A 180 5.30 -0.58 -16.27
N ARG A 181 5.01 -0.69 -17.58
CA ARG A 181 5.88 -0.15 -18.63
C ARG A 181 6.00 1.37 -18.56
N ALA A 182 4.88 2.06 -18.33
CA ALA A 182 4.83 3.50 -18.14
C ALA A 182 5.66 3.94 -16.92
N THR A 183 5.59 3.19 -15.82
CA THR A 183 6.41 3.42 -14.62
C THR A 183 7.90 3.27 -14.89
N ILE A 184 8.33 2.22 -15.60
CA ILE A 184 9.72 2.01 -15.99
C ILE A 184 10.20 3.14 -16.92
N ALA A 185 9.39 3.55 -17.89
CA ALA A 185 9.74 4.63 -18.80
C ALA A 185 9.90 5.98 -18.08
N LEU A 186 9.03 6.26 -17.11
CA LEU A 186 9.15 7.44 -16.24
C LEU A 186 10.42 7.38 -15.39
N ALA A 187 10.76 6.20 -14.83
CA ALA A 187 12.00 6.00 -14.09
C ALA A 187 13.25 6.24 -14.98
N ARG A 188 13.23 5.78 -16.24
CA ARG A 188 14.29 6.06 -17.23
C ARG A 188 14.45 7.55 -17.50
N LEU A 189 13.33 8.26 -17.69
CA LEU A 189 13.35 9.71 -17.88
C LEU A 189 14.00 10.43 -16.71
N VAL A 190 13.57 10.12 -15.47
CA VAL A 190 14.17 10.73 -14.28
C VAL A 190 15.65 10.39 -14.15
N ARG A 191 16.03 9.13 -14.42
CA ARG A 191 17.42 8.70 -14.36
C ARG A 191 18.30 9.40 -15.41
N GLU A 192 17.75 9.70 -16.59
CA GLU A 192 18.42 10.47 -17.63
C GLU A 192 18.61 11.94 -17.25
N LYS A 193 17.53 12.59 -16.79
CA LYS A 193 17.52 14.04 -16.52
C LYS A 193 18.14 14.40 -15.17
N GLN A 194 17.95 13.56 -14.15
CA GLN A 194 18.31 13.83 -12.74
C GLN A 194 19.09 12.66 -12.12
N ARG A 195 20.12 12.16 -12.82
CA ARG A 195 20.88 10.97 -12.45
C ARG A 195 21.34 10.94 -10.99
N LYS A 196 21.92 12.03 -10.50
CA LYS A 196 22.44 12.09 -9.11
C LYS A 196 21.33 11.96 -8.07
N LEU A 197 20.16 12.57 -8.34
CA LEU A 197 19.01 12.48 -7.45
C LEU A 197 18.39 11.10 -7.49
N TYR A 198 18.27 10.50 -8.67
CA TYR A 198 17.81 9.13 -8.85
C TYR A 198 18.66 8.15 -8.04
N ASP A 199 19.99 8.17 -8.24
CA ASP A 199 20.93 7.26 -7.57
C ASP A 199 20.89 7.45 -6.04
N TYR A 200 20.81 8.71 -5.57
CA TYR A 200 20.69 9.03 -4.15
C TYR A 200 19.42 8.45 -3.52
N LEU A 201 18.26 8.62 -4.16
CA LEU A 201 16.99 8.13 -3.65
C LEU A 201 16.88 6.60 -3.78
N PHE A 202 17.47 6.01 -4.81
CA PHE A 202 17.55 4.57 -4.94
C PHE A 202 18.42 3.95 -3.82
N ASP A 203 19.47 4.62 -3.37
CA ASP A 203 20.26 4.18 -2.21
C ASP A 203 19.46 4.22 -0.90
N LEU A 204 18.53 5.18 -0.74
CA LEU A 204 17.65 5.29 0.44
C LEU A 204 16.60 4.17 0.56
N ARG A 205 16.53 3.22 -0.38
CA ARG A 205 15.76 1.98 -0.20
C ARG A 205 16.33 1.12 0.93
N SER A 206 17.59 1.32 1.27
CA SER A 206 18.27 0.67 2.38
C SER A 206 18.02 1.40 3.70
N LYS A 207 17.42 0.70 4.67
CA LYS A 207 17.21 1.20 6.03
C LYS A 207 18.52 1.71 6.67
N ALA A 208 19.63 1.02 6.45
CA ALA A 208 20.94 1.41 6.97
C ALA A 208 21.37 2.77 6.40
N ARG A 209 21.20 2.96 5.06
CA ARG A 209 21.52 4.24 4.42
C ARG A 209 20.65 5.39 4.90
N VAL A 210 19.37 5.14 5.18
CA VAL A 210 18.50 6.14 5.81
C VAL A 210 18.99 6.51 7.19
N GLN A 211 19.36 5.52 8.02
CA GLN A 211 19.88 5.77 9.37
C GLN A 211 21.19 6.59 9.37
N GLU A 212 22.09 6.37 8.42
CA GLU A 212 23.32 7.15 8.24
C GLU A 212 23.04 8.64 7.94
N ARG A 213 21.88 9.00 7.41
CA ARG A 213 21.48 10.37 7.06
C ARG A 213 20.77 11.10 8.21
N ILE A 214 20.41 10.39 9.27
CA ILE A 214 19.63 10.93 10.38
C ILE A 214 20.52 11.14 11.59
N GLN A 215 20.52 12.38 12.08
CA GLN A 215 21.08 12.72 13.37
C GLN A 215 19.99 13.41 14.20
N LEU A 216 19.78 12.96 15.44
CA LEU A 216 18.81 13.59 16.33
C LEU A 216 19.19 15.06 16.58
N LEU A 217 18.16 15.90 16.64
CA LEU A 217 18.27 17.35 16.86
C LEU A 217 19.02 18.10 15.76
N GLN A 218 19.23 17.49 14.60
CA GLN A 218 19.79 18.16 13.42
C GLN A 218 18.68 18.29 12.33
N PRO A 219 18.34 19.51 11.91
CA PRO A 219 17.34 19.72 10.87
C PRO A 219 17.73 19.04 9.56
N LEU A 220 16.73 18.45 8.89
CA LEU A 220 16.87 17.86 7.57
C LEU A 220 15.63 18.14 6.70
N LEU A 221 15.78 18.00 5.40
CA LEU A 221 14.67 18.01 4.47
C LEU A 221 13.99 16.64 4.47
N HIS A 222 12.67 16.66 4.46
CA HIS A 222 11.85 15.46 4.26
C HIS A 222 10.80 15.71 3.20
N VAL A 223 10.78 14.85 2.15
CA VAL A 223 9.74 14.88 1.13
C VAL A 223 8.77 13.73 1.40
N SER A 224 7.48 14.04 1.38
CA SER A 224 6.44 13.06 1.71
C SER A 224 5.08 13.49 1.17
N GLY A 225 4.30 12.57 0.64
CA GLY A 225 2.89 12.82 0.30
C GLY A 225 1.98 13.18 1.48
N ARG A 226 2.51 13.22 2.71
CA ARG A 226 1.81 13.76 3.89
C ARG A 226 1.89 15.27 4.01
N PHE A 227 2.83 15.90 3.31
CA PHE A 227 2.84 17.34 3.12
C PHE A 227 2.00 17.71 1.89
N SER A 228 1.35 18.86 1.92
CA SER A 228 0.45 19.26 0.85
C SER A 228 1.18 19.61 -0.45
N ALA A 229 0.45 19.58 -1.58
CA ALA A 229 0.97 19.98 -2.88
C ALA A 229 1.39 21.47 -2.92
N GLU A 230 0.73 22.33 -2.16
CA GLU A 230 1.08 23.76 -2.01
C GLU A 230 2.46 23.93 -1.38
N ARG A 231 2.89 22.99 -0.58
CA ARG A 231 4.26 22.92 -0.01
C ARG A 231 5.21 22.10 -0.88
N SER A 232 4.83 21.77 -2.10
CA SER A 232 5.61 20.89 -3.02
C SER A 232 6.03 19.58 -2.34
N TYR A 233 5.22 19.05 -1.42
CA TYR A 233 5.46 17.80 -0.68
C TYR A 233 6.71 17.82 0.22
N VAL A 234 7.34 18.96 0.51
CA VAL A 234 8.58 19.08 1.28
C VAL A 234 8.40 19.86 2.57
N ALA A 235 9.16 19.48 3.59
CA ALA A 235 9.30 20.23 4.83
C ALA A 235 10.73 20.15 5.37
N VAL A 236 11.12 21.18 6.14
CA VAL A 236 12.25 21.12 7.05
C VAL A 236 11.78 20.51 8.35
N VAL A 237 12.34 19.37 8.72
CA VAL A 237 11.94 18.64 9.94
C VAL A 237 13.10 18.48 10.91
N LEU A 238 12.79 18.46 12.20
CA LEU A 238 13.74 18.18 13.27
C LEU A 238 13.51 16.77 13.81
N PRO A 239 14.43 15.83 13.65
CA PRO A 239 14.40 14.54 14.33
C PRO A 239 14.47 14.72 15.85
N LEU A 240 13.42 14.35 16.57
CA LEU A 240 13.33 14.54 18.03
C LEU A 240 13.77 13.30 18.81
N ALA A 241 13.18 12.16 18.51
CA ALA A 241 13.40 10.90 19.22
C ALA A 241 13.00 9.70 18.39
N TRP A 242 13.56 8.54 18.70
CA TRP A 242 13.04 7.27 18.20
C TRP A 242 11.73 6.93 18.89
N HIS A 243 10.80 6.33 18.14
CA HIS A 243 9.50 5.91 18.67
C HIS A 243 9.68 4.83 19.74
N PRO A 244 9.01 4.93 20.91
CA PRO A 244 9.25 4.04 22.05
C PRO A 244 8.92 2.57 21.76
N LEU A 245 7.95 2.28 20.90
CA LEU A 245 7.50 0.93 20.58
C LEU A 245 7.95 0.45 19.20
N ASN A 246 8.00 1.34 18.22
CA ASN A 246 8.32 0.99 16.83
C ASN A 246 9.76 1.39 16.47
N LYS A 247 10.69 0.44 16.50
CA LYS A 247 12.11 0.65 16.18
C LYS A 247 12.38 1.15 14.74
N ASN A 248 11.39 1.14 13.87
CA ASN A 248 11.51 1.64 12.51
C ASN A 248 10.94 3.05 12.33
N ALA A 249 10.40 3.66 13.38
CA ALA A 249 9.82 4.98 13.33
C ALA A 249 10.65 6.01 14.11
N LEU A 250 10.83 7.17 13.49
CA LEU A 250 11.46 8.35 14.06
C LEU A 250 10.37 9.42 14.21
N ILE A 251 10.29 10.02 15.39
CA ILE A 251 9.41 11.15 15.66
C ILE A 251 10.13 12.42 15.19
N VAL A 252 9.51 13.14 14.27
CA VAL A 252 10.05 14.39 13.74
C VAL A 252 9.05 15.53 13.96
N CYS A 253 9.58 16.75 14.19
CA CYS A 253 8.80 17.98 14.25
C CYS A 253 8.93 18.75 12.93
N ASP A 254 7.80 19.18 12.35
CA ASP A 254 7.76 20.07 11.19
C ASP A 254 8.14 21.50 11.64
N LEU A 255 9.33 21.96 11.27
CA LEU A 255 9.83 23.28 11.65
C LEU A 255 9.18 24.45 10.89
N GLN A 256 8.37 24.18 9.86
CA GLN A 256 7.58 25.21 9.20
C GLN A 256 6.26 25.52 9.96
N ALA A 257 5.85 24.65 10.87
CA ALA A 257 4.74 24.86 11.78
C ALA A 257 5.22 25.45 13.12
N ASP A 258 4.28 26.01 13.89
CA ASP A 258 4.55 26.53 15.24
C ASP A 258 4.78 25.36 16.21
N PRO A 259 5.94 25.29 16.89
CA PRO A 259 6.21 24.24 17.87
C PRO A 259 5.56 24.50 19.24
N GLN A 260 4.95 25.66 19.47
CA GLN A 260 4.39 26.08 20.76
C GLN A 260 3.47 25.02 21.39
N PRO A 261 2.54 24.38 20.66
CA PRO A 261 1.69 23.35 21.24
C PRO A 261 2.50 22.19 21.87
N LEU A 262 3.62 21.81 21.28
CA LEU A 262 4.48 20.76 21.82
C LEU A 262 5.12 21.14 23.16
N LEU A 263 5.39 22.43 23.36
CA LEU A 263 6.02 22.97 24.57
C LEU A 263 4.99 23.15 25.69
N GLU A 264 3.82 23.68 25.39
CA GLU A 264 2.85 24.18 26.39
C GLU A 264 1.80 23.14 26.77
N GLU A 265 1.37 22.27 25.83
CA GLU A 265 0.24 21.40 26.07
C GLU A 265 0.60 20.07 26.73
N SER A 266 -0.40 19.42 27.33
CA SER A 266 -0.26 18.09 27.91
C SER A 266 -0.06 17.00 26.86
N ALA A 267 0.55 15.88 27.21
CA ALA A 267 0.70 14.73 26.34
C ALA A 267 -0.64 14.18 25.86
N ASP A 268 -1.66 14.19 26.72
CA ASP A 268 -3.01 13.70 26.37
C ASP A 268 -3.69 14.60 25.34
N THR A 269 -3.61 15.92 25.49
CA THR A 269 -4.14 16.88 24.52
C THR A 269 -3.44 16.75 23.17
N LEU A 270 -2.08 16.67 23.17
CA LEU A 270 -1.31 16.48 21.97
C LEU A 270 -1.66 15.17 21.27
N ARG A 271 -1.82 14.10 22.03
CA ARG A 271 -2.23 12.79 21.52
C ARG A 271 -3.60 12.85 20.88
N GLN A 272 -4.61 13.42 21.54
CA GLN A 272 -5.95 13.56 21.01
C GLN A 272 -5.92 14.30 19.67
N ARG A 273 -5.26 15.46 19.58
CA ARG A 273 -5.15 16.23 18.34
C ARG A 273 -4.37 15.54 17.25
N LEU A 274 -3.29 14.81 17.58
CA LEU A 274 -2.46 14.09 16.60
C LEU A 274 -3.28 13.04 15.84
N TYR A 275 -4.26 12.41 16.51
CA TYR A 275 -5.15 11.40 15.92
C TYR A 275 -6.51 11.96 15.48
N THR A 276 -6.77 13.24 15.68
CA THR A 276 -7.95 13.93 15.16
C THR A 276 -7.69 14.41 13.73
N ARG A 277 -8.67 14.20 12.85
CA ARG A 277 -8.57 14.71 11.47
C ARG A 277 -8.53 16.23 11.49
N ARG A 278 -7.76 16.81 10.55
CA ARG A 278 -7.54 18.25 10.48
C ARG A 278 -8.84 19.07 10.33
N ASP A 279 -9.81 18.51 9.62
CA ASP A 279 -11.15 19.09 9.41
C ASP A 279 -12.09 18.94 10.63
N GLN A 280 -11.67 18.22 11.66
CA GLN A 280 -12.39 17.99 12.91
C GLN A 280 -11.74 18.67 14.11
N LEU A 281 -10.63 19.39 13.92
CA LEU A 281 -10.02 20.22 14.97
C LEU A 281 -10.94 21.37 15.30
N ALA A 282 -10.98 21.78 16.57
CA ALA A 282 -11.78 22.93 17.00
C ALA A 282 -11.26 24.24 16.37
N GLU A 283 -12.13 25.23 16.27
CA GLU A 283 -11.76 26.53 15.73
C GLU A 283 -10.64 27.17 16.55
N GLY A 284 -9.54 27.55 15.88
CA GLY A 284 -8.33 28.07 16.50
C GLY A 284 -7.34 27.05 17.02
N GLU A 285 -7.65 25.76 16.98
CA GLU A 285 -6.69 24.71 17.31
C GLU A 285 -5.68 24.47 16.17
N LEU A 286 -4.40 24.56 16.49
CA LEU A 286 -3.32 24.26 15.55
C LEU A 286 -3.05 22.75 15.50
N PRO A 287 -2.79 22.18 14.32
CA PRO A 287 -2.31 20.80 14.20
C PRO A 287 -1.02 20.60 14.97
N VAL A 288 -0.88 19.46 15.63
CA VAL A 288 0.39 19.10 16.29
C VAL A 288 1.48 18.94 15.23
N PRO A 289 2.64 19.63 15.36
CA PRO A 289 3.69 19.62 14.34
C PRO A 289 4.53 18.33 14.36
N LEU A 290 3.99 17.22 14.84
CA LEU A 290 4.67 15.93 14.92
C LEU A 290 4.28 15.03 13.75
N LYS A 291 5.27 14.27 13.28
CA LYS A 291 5.10 13.26 12.23
C LYS A 291 6.00 12.06 12.52
N LEU A 292 5.53 10.85 12.15
CA LEU A 292 6.38 9.66 12.11
C LEU A 292 7.05 9.52 10.74
N LEU A 293 8.38 9.38 10.76
CA LEU A 293 9.21 9.04 9.62
C LEU A 293 9.62 7.58 9.77
N HIS A 294 9.14 6.72 8.86
CA HIS A 294 9.44 5.28 8.90
C HIS A 294 10.68 4.97 8.05
N ILE A 295 11.78 4.59 8.68
CA ILE A 295 13.07 4.37 8.01
C ILE A 295 13.10 3.10 7.12
N ASN A 296 12.11 2.23 7.25
CA ASN A 296 11.93 1.03 6.43
C ASN A 296 10.89 1.20 5.30
N ARG A 297 10.46 2.44 5.02
CA ARG A 297 9.51 2.77 3.95
C ARG A 297 10.12 3.74 2.93
N CYS A 298 11.39 3.57 2.61
CA CYS A 298 12.14 4.38 1.64
C CYS A 298 11.92 5.89 1.80
N PRO A 299 12.04 6.47 3.00
CA PRO A 299 11.72 7.87 3.20
C PRO A 299 12.71 8.74 2.46
N VAL A 300 12.22 9.79 1.82
CA VAL A 300 13.06 10.81 1.21
C VAL A 300 13.55 11.77 2.29
N VAL A 301 14.82 11.71 2.62
CA VAL A 301 15.50 12.59 3.56
C VAL A 301 16.77 13.12 2.93
N ALA A 302 17.10 14.40 3.17
CA ALA A 302 18.31 15.02 2.65
C ALA A 302 18.80 16.13 3.57
N PRO A 303 20.11 16.45 3.59
CA PRO A 303 20.62 17.59 4.33
C PRO A 303 20.14 18.92 3.71
N LEU A 304 20.02 19.98 4.52
CA LEU A 304 19.59 21.30 4.03
C LEU A 304 20.53 21.88 2.97
N SER A 305 21.78 21.46 2.95
CA SER A 305 22.78 21.91 1.97
C SER A 305 22.47 21.53 0.50
N VAL A 306 21.50 20.65 0.26
CA VAL A 306 21.06 20.34 -1.12
C VAL A 306 20.17 21.43 -1.73
N LEU A 307 19.64 22.35 -0.90
CA LEU A 307 18.81 23.46 -1.34
C LEU A 307 19.66 24.53 -2.03
N ARG A 308 19.35 24.83 -3.28
CA ARG A 308 19.84 25.99 -3.99
C ARG A 308 19.04 27.24 -3.54
N ASP A 309 19.54 28.45 -3.81
CA ASP A 309 18.83 29.67 -3.45
C ASP A 309 17.48 29.78 -4.19
N GLU A 310 17.46 29.38 -5.44
CA GLU A 310 16.22 29.31 -6.26
C GLU A 310 15.19 28.30 -5.67
N ASP A 311 15.65 27.16 -5.12
CA ASP A 311 14.76 26.19 -4.45
C ASP A 311 14.14 26.80 -3.20
N ARG A 312 14.90 27.53 -2.39
CA ARG A 312 14.41 28.19 -1.17
C ARG A 312 13.30 29.18 -1.47
N GLN A 313 13.47 30.00 -2.53
CA GLN A 313 12.47 30.96 -2.97
C GLN A 313 11.23 30.27 -3.52
N ARG A 314 11.40 29.31 -4.43
CA ARG A 314 10.28 28.58 -5.08
C ARG A 314 9.46 27.78 -4.05
N LEU A 315 10.10 27.18 -3.07
CA LEU A 315 9.48 26.38 -2.03
C LEU A 315 8.96 27.23 -0.85
N ASN A 316 9.20 28.55 -0.87
CA ASN A 316 8.86 29.47 0.21
C ASN A 316 9.33 28.97 1.60
N LEU A 317 10.61 28.54 1.66
CA LEU A 317 11.21 28.00 2.90
C LEU A 317 11.87 29.13 3.70
N ASP A 318 11.28 29.48 4.84
CA ASP A 318 11.89 30.38 5.82
C ASP A 318 12.87 29.60 6.71
N LEU A 319 14.10 29.43 6.20
CA LEU A 319 15.16 28.71 6.93
C LEU A 319 15.55 29.42 8.25
N PRO A 320 15.68 30.76 8.33
CA PRO A 320 15.92 31.46 9.59
C PRO A 320 14.87 31.13 10.66
N ALA A 321 13.58 31.13 10.30
CA ALA A 321 12.50 30.74 11.24
C ALA A 321 12.61 29.25 11.63
N CYS A 322 12.96 28.36 10.71
CA CYS A 322 13.20 26.94 11.02
C CYS A 322 14.38 26.77 11.98
N GLU A 323 15.47 27.50 11.79
CA GLU A 323 16.63 27.49 12.68
C GLU A 323 16.29 27.99 14.09
N ALA A 324 15.53 29.09 14.18
CA ALA A 324 15.09 29.63 15.46
C ALA A 324 14.18 28.62 16.22
N ARG A 325 13.25 27.99 15.53
CA ARG A 325 12.37 26.95 16.11
C ARG A 325 13.15 25.70 16.53
N SER A 326 14.14 25.29 15.74
CA SER A 326 15.04 24.21 16.09
C SER A 326 15.81 24.52 17.38
N ALA A 327 16.41 25.71 17.48
CA ALA A 327 17.13 26.16 18.67
C ALA A 327 16.20 26.21 19.90
N LEU A 328 14.98 26.72 19.76
CA LEU A 328 13.97 26.74 20.81
C LEU A 328 13.65 25.33 21.34
N LEU A 329 13.38 24.38 20.43
CA LEU A 329 13.12 22.99 20.81
C LEU A 329 14.30 22.33 21.50
N GLN A 330 15.53 22.60 21.04
CA GLN A 330 16.75 22.09 21.70
C GLN A 330 16.94 22.66 23.09
N GLN A 331 16.75 23.96 23.27
CA GLN A 331 16.89 24.64 24.58
C GLN A 331 15.80 24.16 25.58
N GLN A 332 14.60 23.84 25.10
CA GLN A 332 13.47 23.45 25.93
C GLN A 332 13.19 21.93 25.87
N ALA A 333 14.23 21.12 25.66
CA ALA A 333 14.09 19.68 25.48
C ALA A 333 13.38 18.98 26.66
N THR A 334 13.57 19.44 27.87
CA THR A 334 12.94 18.90 29.08
C THR A 334 11.40 19.04 29.07
N LEU A 335 10.84 19.98 28.31
CA LEU A 335 9.39 20.18 28.25
C LEU A 335 8.65 19.18 27.36
N TRP A 336 9.34 18.59 26.38
CA TRP A 336 8.69 17.70 25.39
C TRP A 336 9.23 16.27 25.36
N GLN A 337 10.44 15.99 25.85
CA GLN A 337 11.04 14.64 25.75
C GLN A 337 10.15 13.56 26.39
N ASP A 338 9.73 13.77 27.62
CA ASP A 338 8.89 12.80 28.34
C ASP A 338 7.47 12.72 27.75
N LYS A 339 6.97 13.85 27.22
CA LYS A 339 5.67 13.88 26.54
C LYS A 339 5.65 12.99 25.29
N LEU A 340 6.74 12.94 24.50
CA LEU A 340 6.81 12.09 23.30
C LEU A 340 6.59 10.61 23.64
N ALA A 341 7.21 10.13 24.71
CA ALA A 341 7.03 8.74 25.15
C ALA A 341 5.56 8.48 25.54
N GLN A 342 4.90 9.45 26.20
CA GLN A 342 3.50 9.34 26.61
C GLN A 342 2.54 9.42 25.40
N ILE A 343 2.78 10.33 24.45
CA ILE A 343 1.97 10.47 23.21
C ILE A 343 1.93 9.17 22.45
N TYR A 344 3.07 8.46 22.34
CA TYR A 344 3.22 7.24 21.54
C TYR A 344 3.23 5.94 22.37
N ALA A 345 2.90 5.99 23.66
CA ALA A 345 2.91 4.81 24.56
C ALA A 345 1.86 3.75 24.20
N LYS A 346 0.80 4.12 23.52
CA LYS A 346 -0.28 3.22 23.09
C LYS A 346 -0.59 3.48 21.63
N GLU A 347 -0.54 2.46 20.80
CA GLU A 347 -1.13 2.53 19.48
C GLU A 347 -2.63 2.25 19.59
N PRO A 348 -3.52 3.03 18.94
CA PRO A 348 -4.92 2.70 18.86
C PRO A 348 -5.09 1.53 17.89
N PHE A 349 -5.14 0.30 18.38
CA PHE A 349 -5.49 -0.87 17.58
C PHE A 349 -7.00 -1.06 17.60
N ASN A 350 -7.66 -0.85 16.48
CA ASN A 350 -8.98 -1.41 16.23
C ASN A 350 -8.79 -2.83 15.71
N THR A 351 -8.91 -3.82 16.57
CA THR A 351 -8.87 -5.23 16.19
C THR A 351 -10.12 -5.56 15.38
N SER A 352 -9.95 -6.05 14.16
CA SER A 352 -11.07 -6.57 13.37
C SER A 352 -11.52 -7.93 13.94
N ALA A 353 -12.80 -8.23 13.85
CA ALA A 353 -13.30 -9.56 14.16
C ALA A 353 -12.92 -10.60 13.08
N ASP A 354 -12.62 -10.15 11.85
CA ASP A 354 -12.24 -11.02 10.73
C ASP A 354 -10.74 -11.36 10.79
N PRO A 355 -10.35 -12.64 10.97
CA PRO A 355 -8.94 -13.07 11.02
C PRO A 355 -8.11 -12.63 9.80
N GLU A 356 -8.72 -12.52 8.62
CA GLU A 356 -8.02 -12.07 7.40
C GLU A 356 -7.57 -10.61 7.47
N GLN A 357 -8.22 -9.80 8.30
CA GLN A 357 -7.90 -8.39 8.50
C GLN A 357 -6.94 -8.15 9.68
N GLN A 358 -6.57 -9.20 10.42
CA GLN A 358 -5.74 -9.15 11.62
C GLN A 358 -4.23 -9.31 11.35
N LEU A 359 -3.77 -9.03 10.13
CA LEU A 359 -2.36 -9.13 9.75
C LEU A 359 -1.42 -8.38 10.72
N TYR A 360 -1.84 -7.23 11.20
CA TYR A 360 -1.03 -6.35 12.05
C TYR A 360 -1.31 -6.51 13.57
N ASP A 361 -2.22 -7.39 13.95
CA ASP A 361 -2.58 -7.59 15.37
C ASP A 361 -1.53 -8.45 16.13
N GLY A 362 -0.57 -9.02 15.42
CA GLY A 362 0.55 -9.75 15.98
C GLY A 362 1.35 -10.53 14.93
N PHE A 363 2.62 -10.78 15.26
CA PHE A 363 3.47 -11.61 14.40
C PHE A 363 3.19 -13.09 14.62
N ILE A 364 3.11 -13.86 13.52
CA ILE A 364 3.03 -15.31 13.56
C ILE A 364 4.33 -15.86 14.15
N SER A 365 4.23 -16.78 15.12
CA SER A 365 5.36 -17.39 15.78
C SER A 365 6.26 -18.19 14.83
N PRO A 366 7.56 -18.39 15.11
CA PRO A 366 8.41 -19.23 14.26
C PRO A 366 7.84 -20.63 14.06
N ARG A 367 7.28 -21.25 15.11
CA ARG A 367 6.62 -22.57 15.04
C ARG A 367 5.44 -22.56 14.07
N ASP A 368 4.58 -21.55 14.16
CA ASP A 368 3.42 -21.46 13.27
C ASP A 368 3.82 -21.12 11.84
N ARG A 369 4.89 -20.36 11.62
CA ARG A 369 5.46 -20.15 10.25
C ARG A 369 5.93 -21.44 9.62
N ASP A 370 6.53 -22.34 10.39
CA ASP A 370 6.91 -23.67 9.90
C ASP A 370 5.66 -24.50 9.53
N LEU A 371 4.59 -24.41 10.33
CA LEU A 371 3.30 -25.03 10.00
C LEU A 371 2.67 -24.40 8.75
N CYS A 372 2.70 -23.09 8.61
CA CYS A 372 2.24 -22.39 7.38
C CYS A 372 3.00 -22.89 6.14
N THR A 373 4.31 -23.14 6.25
CA THR A 373 5.10 -23.70 5.16
C THR A 373 4.64 -25.12 4.82
N LYS A 374 4.37 -25.96 5.82
CA LYS A 374 3.83 -27.31 5.62
C LYS A 374 2.42 -27.29 4.99
N VAL A 375 1.56 -26.35 5.39
CA VAL A 375 0.23 -26.15 4.75
C VAL A 375 0.37 -25.92 3.24
N ARG A 376 1.27 -25.04 2.83
CA ARG A 376 1.49 -24.76 1.40
C ARG A 376 2.11 -25.92 0.61
N GLN A 377 2.81 -26.81 1.29
CA GLN A 377 3.45 -27.99 0.69
C GLN A 377 2.57 -29.24 0.72
N ALA A 378 1.50 -29.23 1.49
CA ALA A 378 0.61 -30.37 1.63
C ALA A 378 -0.26 -30.54 0.38
N GLU A 379 -0.53 -31.80 0.03
CA GLU A 379 -1.53 -32.12 -0.97
C GLU A 379 -2.91 -31.59 -0.53
N PRO A 380 -3.71 -31.01 -1.42
CA PRO A 380 -5.00 -30.41 -1.09
C PRO A 380 -5.93 -31.31 -0.27
N GLU A 381 -5.94 -32.61 -0.56
CA GLU A 381 -6.75 -33.65 0.10
C GLU A 381 -6.32 -33.90 1.56
N GLN A 382 -5.08 -33.53 1.91
CA GLN A 382 -4.55 -33.68 3.27
C GLN A 382 -4.88 -32.51 4.17
N LEU A 383 -5.15 -31.32 3.61
CA LEU A 383 -5.39 -30.09 4.36
C LEU A 383 -6.55 -30.20 5.34
N GLY A 384 -7.61 -30.97 5.01
CA GLY A 384 -8.76 -31.18 5.87
C GLY A 384 -8.68 -32.44 6.75
N LYS A 385 -7.74 -33.33 6.49
CA LYS A 385 -7.60 -34.61 7.21
C LYS A 385 -6.54 -34.57 8.30
N GLN A 386 -5.52 -33.73 8.09
CA GLN A 386 -4.37 -33.63 8.99
C GLN A 386 -4.69 -32.65 10.13
N SER A 387 -4.18 -32.97 11.33
CA SER A 387 -4.22 -32.02 12.46
C SER A 387 -3.14 -30.96 12.29
N TRP A 388 -3.52 -29.70 12.43
CA TRP A 388 -2.65 -28.54 12.35
C TRP A 388 -2.62 -27.85 13.73
N PRO A 389 -1.62 -28.17 14.59
CA PRO A 389 -1.58 -27.67 15.97
C PRO A 389 -1.05 -26.22 16.02
N PHE A 390 -1.76 -25.30 15.41
CA PHE A 390 -1.45 -23.88 15.45
C PHE A 390 -1.61 -23.33 16.88
N ALA A 391 -0.70 -22.47 17.30
CA ALA A 391 -0.83 -21.70 18.53
C ALA A 391 -1.55 -20.35 18.29
N ASP A 392 -1.48 -19.83 17.08
CA ASP A 392 -2.15 -18.60 16.66
C ASP A 392 -3.61 -18.90 16.30
N GLU A 393 -4.53 -18.30 17.04
CA GLU A 393 -5.98 -18.54 16.92
C GLU A 393 -6.56 -18.11 15.57
N ARG A 394 -5.86 -17.27 14.80
CA ARG A 394 -6.27 -16.82 13.46
C ARG A 394 -6.14 -17.92 12.40
N LEU A 395 -5.13 -18.78 12.54
CA LEU A 395 -4.71 -19.72 11.49
C LEU A 395 -5.71 -20.86 11.20
N PRO A 396 -6.44 -21.42 12.16
CA PRO A 396 -7.45 -22.44 11.87
C PRO A 396 -8.55 -21.96 10.91
N GLU A 397 -9.10 -20.76 11.17
CA GLU A 397 -10.13 -20.17 10.31
C GLU A 397 -9.55 -19.77 8.94
N LEU A 398 -8.34 -19.20 8.91
CA LEU A 398 -7.64 -18.93 7.66
C LEU A 398 -7.43 -20.21 6.83
N LEU A 399 -7.10 -21.34 7.46
CA LEU A 399 -6.92 -22.61 6.77
C LEU A 399 -8.23 -23.13 6.18
N PHE A 400 -9.33 -23.02 6.92
CA PHE A 400 -10.64 -23.41 6.41
C PHE A 400 -11.00 -22.61 5.15
N ARG A 401 -10.86 -21.28 5.21
CA ARG A 401 -11.15 -20.40 4.07
C ARG A 401 -10.18 -20.59 2.90
N TYR A 402 -8.89 -20.82 3.18
CA TYR A 402 -7.88 -21.15 2.17
C TYR A 402 -8.24 -22.40 1.39
N ARG A 403 -8.66 -23.46 2.10
CA ARG A 403 -9.14 -24.71 1.47
C ARG A 403 -10.38 -24.47 0.62
N ALA A 404 -11.37 -23.78 1.18
CA ALA A 404 -12.64 -23.56 0.54
C ALA A 404 -12.52 -22.76 -0.78
N ARG A 405 -11.67 -21.72 -0.78
CA ARG A 405 -11.43 -20.89 -1.98
C ARG A 405 -10.60 -21.59 -3.05
N ASN A 406 -9.55 -22.28 -2.62
CA ASN A 406 -8.55 -22.77 -3.56
C ASN A 406 -8.76 -24.24 -3.98
N PHE A 407 -9.40 -25.04 -3.12
CA PHE A 407 -9.57 -26.49 -3.30
C PHE A 407 -11.00 -26.96 -2.97
N PRO A 408 -12.06 -26.33 -3.52
CA PRO A 408 -13.46 -26.62 -3.15
C PRO A 408 -13.85 -28.09 -3.39
N GLN A 409 -13.18 -28.79 -4.34
CA GLN A 409 -13.40 -30.20 -4.62
C GLN A 409 -12.98 -31.13 -3.48
N THR A 410 -12.11 -30.65 -2.55
CA THR A 410 -11.62 -31.43 -1.40
C THR A 410 -12.47 -31.28 -0.15
N LEU A 411 -13.48 -30.41 -0.18
CA LEU A 411 -14.36 -30.17 0.96
C LEU A 411 -15.33 -31.35 1.19
N SER A 412 -15.50 -31.72 2.45
CA SER A 412 -16.62 -32.59 2.86
C SER A 412 -17.97 -31.93 2.60
N ALA A 413 -19.05 -32.68 2.69
CA ALA A 413 -20.39 -32.09 2.57
C ALA A 413 -20.68 -31.04 3.67
N GLU A 414 -20.19 -31.30 4.88
CA GLU A 414 -20.29 -30.40 6.03
C GLU A 414 -19.47 -29.12 5.83
N ASP A 415 -18.18 -29.25 5.45
CA ASP A 415 -17.31 -28.11 5.15
C ASP A 415 -17.91 -27.24 4.03
N ARG A 416 -18.49 -27.86 3.01
CA ARG A 416 -19.14 -27.14 1.89
C ARG A 416 -20.36 -26.35 2.35
N GLN A 417 -21.18 -26.95 3.21
CA GLN A 417 -22.34 -26.26 3.79
C GLN A 417 -21.90 -25.10 4.68
N GLN A 418 -20.86 -25.29 5.50
CA GLN A 418 -20.30 -24.24 6.35
C GLN A 418 -19.73 -23.09 5.49
N TRP A 419 -19.03 -23.40 4.41
CA TRP A 419 -18.51 -22.41 3.48
C TRP A 419 -19.63 -21.60 2.80
N GLN A 420 -20.67 -22.26 2.31
CA GLN A 420 -21.82 -21.59 1.73
C GLN A 420 -22.52 -20.67 2.73
N LEU A 421 -22.68 -21.13 3.97
CA LEU A 421 -23.26 -20.31 5.04
C LEU A 421 -22.41 -19.07 5.31
N PHE A 422 -21.08 -19.23 5.39
CA PHE A 422 -20.15 -18.13 5.57
C PHE A 422 -20.24 -17.11 4.40
N CYS A 423 -20.23 -17.57 3.15
CA CYS A 423 -20.37 -16.69 1.99
C CYS A 423 -21.68 -15.90 2.01
N ARG A 424 -22.81 -16.56 2.33
CA ARG A 424 -24.11 -15.89 2.48
C ARG A 424 -24.09 -14.80 3.53
N GLN A 425 -23.64 -15.13 4.74
CA GLN A 425 -23.57 -14.17 5.83
C GLN A 425 -22.68 -12.98 5.48
N ARG A 426 -21.50 -13.25 4.94
CA ARG A 426 -20.53 -12.21 4.55
C ARG A 426 -21.06 -11.27 3.46
N LEU A 427 -21.78 -11.81 2.47
CA LEU A 427 -22.34 -11.01 1.37
C LEU A 427 -23.67 -10.33 1.71
N LEU A 428 -24.30 -10.68 2.83
CA LEU A 428 -25.52 -10.03 3.33
C LEU A 428 -25.23 -9.01 4.44
N ASP A 429 -24.16 -9.18 5.20
CA ASP A 429 -23.83 -8.35 6.37
C ASP A 429 -22.44 -7.72 6.24
N ALA A 430 -22.41 -6.41 6.02
CA ALA A 430 -21.17 -5.63 5.92
C ALA A 430 -20.27 -5.70 7.17
N SER A 431 -20.84 -5.99 8.36
CA SER A 431 -20.07 -6.10 9.60
C SER A 431 -19.13 -7.31 9.61
N LEU A 432 -19.33 -8.29 8.73
CA LEU A 432 -18.51 -9.48 8.58
C LEU A 432 -17.30 -9.30 7.65
N GLY A 433 -16.99 -8.06 7.30
CA GLY A 433 -15.71 -7.68 6.67
C GLY A 433 -15.65 -7.87 5.15
N ALA A 434 -16.76 -8.14 4.46
CA ALA A 434 -16.79 -8.04 3.00
C ALA A 434 -16.60 -6.57 2.56
N PRO A 435 -15.87 -6.32 1.45
CA PRO A 435 -15.76 -4.97 0.91
C PRO A 435 -17.11 -4.48 0.36
N ASN A 436 -17.93 -5.39 -0.20
CA ASN A 436 -19.27 -5.12 -0.68
C ASN A 436 -20.22 -6.25 -0.26
N THR A 437 -21.43 -5.87 0.14
CA THR A 437 -22.59 -6.78 0.19
C THR A 437 -23.26 -6.86 -1.16
N LEU A 438 -24.16 -7.83 -1.36
CA LEU A 438 -25.00 -7.92 -2.56
C LEU A 438 -25.83 -6.65 -2.77
N GLU A 439 -26.37 -6.08 -1.69
CA GLU A 439 -27.15 -4.83 -1.75
C GLU A 439 -26.28 -3.66 -2.19
N SER A 440 -25.15 -3.41 -1.51
CA SER A 440 -24.25 -2.31 -1.87
C SER A 440 -23.65 -2.48 -3.27
N PHE A 441 -23.39 -3.71 -3.69
CA PHE A 441 -22.93 -4.00 -5.04
C PHE A 441 -23.99 -3.63 -6.09
N ARG A 442 -25.26 -4.05 -5.89
CA ARG A 442 -26.38 -3.72 -6.80
C ARG A 442 -26.60 -2.20 -6.87
N GLN A 443 -26.59 -1.52 -5.72
CA GLN A 443 -26.69 -0.06 -5.67
C GLN A 443 -25.52 0.58 -6.44
N GLY A 444 -24.30 0.15 -6.20
CA GLY A 444 -23.11 0.66 -6.88
C GLY A 444 -23.14 0.42 -8.40
N LEU A 445 -23.74 -0.68 -8.89
CA LEU A 445 -23.96 -0.89 -10.33
C LEU A 445 -24.89 0.16 -10.93
N VAL A 446 -25.94 0.55 -10.22
CA VAL A 446 -26.88 1.60 -10.67
C VAL A 446 -26.18 2.95 -10.71
N GLU A 447 -25.42 3.29 -9.67
CA GLU A 447 -24.67 4.55 -9.59
C GLU A 447 -23.58 4.63 -10.67
N ALA A 448 -22.80 3.55 -10.84
CA ALA A 448 -21.74 3.46 -11.84
C ALA A 448 -22.28 3.45 -13.28
N GLY A 449 -23.52 2.99 -13.49
CA GLY A 449 -24.17 2.91 -14.79
C GLY A 449 -24.63 4.25 -15.38
N GLN A 450 -24.43 5.37 -14.66
CA GLN A 450 -24.84 6.69 -15.14
C GLN A 450 -23.78 7.27 -16.09
N SER A 451 -24.21 7.64 -17.30
CA SER A 451 -23.38 8.37 -18.30
C SER A 451 -22.11 7.61 -18.74
N ILE A 452 -22.18 6.30 -18.92
CA ILE A 452 -21.08 5.44 -19.37
C ILE A 452 -21.23 4.99 -20.83
N SER A 453 -20.12 4.55 -21.43
CA SER A 453 -20.09 4.04 -22.81
C SER A 453 -20.83 2.69 -22.94
N PRO A 454 -21.25 2.30 -24.16
CA PRO A 454 -21.84 0.97 -24.39
C PRO A 454 -20.94 -0.20 -24.02
N ALA A 455 -19.61 -0.03 -24.10
CA ALA A 455 -18.66 -1.06 -23.67
C ALA A 455 -18.65 -1.22 -22.14
N GLN A 456 -18.66 -0.12 -21.42
CA GLN A 456 -18.77 -0.11 -19.96
C GLN A 456 -20.12 -0.64 -19.46
N GLN A 457 -21.21 -0.36 -20.19
CA GLN A 457 -22.53 -0.94 -19.88
C GLN A 457 -22.50 -2.47 -19.96
N ARG A 458 -21.91 -3.04 -21.05
CA ARG A 458 -21.76 -4.49 -21.17
C ARG A 458 -20.94 -5.09 -20.04
N LEU A 459 -19.85 -4.44 -19.66
CA LEU A 459 -19.00 -4.89 -18.54
C LEU A 459 -19.79 -4.96 -17.24
N LEU A 460 -20.57 -3.93 -16.90
CA LEU A 460 -21.42 -3.95 -15.70
C LEU A 460 -22.54 -4.99 -15.76
N MET A 461 -23.07 -5.26 -16.96
CA MET A 461 -24.04 -6.36 -17.14
C MET A 461 -23.42 -7.72 -16.87
N GLU A 462 -22.21 -8.01 -17.37
CA GLU A 462 -21.51 -9.26 -17.07
C GLU A 462 -21.25 -9.42 -15.55
N TRP A 463 -20.89 -8.35 -14.86
CA TRP A 463 -20.71 -8.39 -13.41
C TRP A 463 -22.02 -8.57 -12.64
N ARG A 464 -23.16 -8.05 -13.16
CA ARG A 464 -24.48 -8.33 -12.61
C ARG A 464 -24.83 -9.80 -12.74
N GLU A 465 -24.68 -10.35 -13.95
CA GLU A 465 -24.93 -11.78 -14.23
C GLU A 465 -24.05 -12.69 -13.35
N TYR A 466 -22.78 -12.31 -13.18
CA TYR A 466 -21.88 -13.02 -12.27
C TYR A 466 -22.40 -13.03 -10.82
N ALA A 467 -22.88 -11.90 -10.31
CA ALA A 467 -23.45 -11.81 -8.96
C ALA A 467 -24.73 -12.67 -8.81
N GLU A 468 -25.61 -12.67 -9.79
CA GLU A 468 -26.80 -13.53 -9.82
C GLU A 468 -26.42 -15.03 -9.80
N GLN A 469 -25.44 -15.43 -10.59
CA GLN A 469 -24.89 -16.79 -10.56
C GLN A 469 -24.22 -17.13 -9.22
N LEU A 470 -23.54 -16.16 -8.60
CA LEU A 470 -22.93 -16.33 -7.29
C LEU A 470 -24.00 -16.57 -6.22
N GLU A 471 -25.09 -15.82 -6.23
CA GLU A 471 -26.24 -16.02 -5.32
C GLU A 471 -26.79 -17.46 -5.41
N GLN A 472 -26.97 -17.99 -6.64
CA GLN A 472 -27.34 -19.36 -6.82
C GLN A 472 -26.36 -20.38 -6.28
N ARG A 473 -25.04 -20.16 -6.53
CA ARG A 473 -23.96 -21.06 -6.03
C ARG A 473 -23.92 -21.12 -4.51
N ILE A 474 -24.14 -20.01 -3.84
CA ILE A 474 -24.17 -19.96 -2.37
C ILE A 474 -25.56 -20.30 -1.79
N GLY A 475 -26.55 -20.59 -2.65
CA GLY A 475 -27.91 -21.04 -2.29
C GLY A 475 -28.77 -19.92 -1.69
N LEU A 476 -28.61 -18.69 -2.17
CA LEU A 476 -29.61 -17.64 -2.01
C LEU A 476 -30.60 -17.82 -3.17
N ASP A 477 -31.82 -18.35 -2.90
CA ASP A 477 -32.88 -18.45 -3.90
C ASP A 477 -33.35 -17.04 -4.29
N THR A 478 -33.16 -16.68 -5.55
CA THR A 478 -33.68 -15.45 -6.16
C THR A 478 -35.19 -15.59 -6.54
N SER A 479 -35.86 -16.68 -6.13
CA SER A 479 -37.20 -17.01 -6.52
C SER A 479 -38.32 -16.66 -5.50
N ALA A 480 -38.05 -15.66 -4.64
CA ALA A 480 -39.07 -15.15 -3.72
C ALA A 480 -39.05 -13.61 -3.70
N ASP A 481 -39.52 -12.99 -4.81
CA ASP A 481 -40.24 -11.71 -4.79
C ASP A 481 -40.94 -11.50 -6.13
#